data_8ceae73e06e2cef7ef0e3e34053156d6
#
_entry.id   8ceae73e06e2cef7ef0e3e34053156d6
#
_cell.length_a   1.000
_cell.length_b   1.000
_cell.length_c   1.000
_cell.angle_alpha   90.00
_cell.angle_beta   90.00
_cell.angle_gamma   90.00
#
_symmetry.space_group_name_H-M   'P 1'
#
loop_
_entity.id
_entity.type
_entity.pdbx_description
1 polymer ?
#
loop_
_entity_poly.entity_id
_entity_poly.type
_entity_poly.pdbx_seq_one_letter_code
_entity_poly.pdbx_strand_id
1 'polypeptide(L)'
;QDGDIINVDATTGVNGYYADASRMFMLGNVSEEAQRLVKVTKECLEEGMKAVKPWESTIADIGTAIEKHAHANGYSVVEEFCGHGIGKAMHEDPYVYHYTPKEKTVLIVPGMVFTIEPMINQGTRHIHLGTDNDWTVYTDDGKLSAQWEHTLLVTEDGVEIISK
;
A
#
# COMPACT_ATOMS: atom_id res chain seq x y z
N GLN A 1 -17.68 -9.96 -11.47
CA GLN A 1 -18.58 -9.77 -12.62
C GLN A 1 -17.84 -8.98 -13.70
N ASP A 2 -18.41 -8.89 -14.90
CA ASP A 2 -17.90 -8.02 -15.96
C ASP A 2 -17.90 -6.55 -15.48
N GLY A 3 -16.77 -5.87 -15.56
CA GLY A 3 -16.62 -4.49 -15.07
C GLY A 3 -16.03 -4.35 -13.67
N ASP A 4 -15.87 -5.43 -12.92
CA ASP A 4 -15.31 -5.37 -11.57
C ASP A 4 -13.79 -5.16 -11.57
N ILE A 5 -13.33 -4.47 -10.53
CA ILE A 5 -11.91 -4.49 -10.12
C ILE A 5 -11.78 -5.34 -8.86
N ILE A 6 -10.76 -6.19 -8.79
CA ILE A 6 -10.54 -7.10 -7.66
C ILE A 6 -9.10 -6.97 -7.20
N ASN A 7 -8.89 -6.80 -5.89
CA ASN A 7 -7.59 -7.00 -5.26
C ASN A 7 -7.45 -8.47 -4.86
N VAL A 8 -6.30 -9.04 -5.14
CA VAL A 8 -5.89 -10.35 -4.59
C VAL A 8 -4.65 -10.10 -3.76
N ASP A 9 -4.79 -10.33 -2.48
CA ASP A 9 -3.77 -10.16 -1.47
C ASP A 9 -3.39 -11.55 -0.92
N ALA A 10 -2.09 -11.83 -0.84
CA ALA A 10 -1.61 -13.16 -0.50
C ALA A 10 -0.29 -13.13 0.27
N THR A 11 -0.37 -13.53 1.53
CA THR A 11 0.81 -13.80 2.36
C THR A 11 1.32 -15.22 2.14
N THR A 12 2.61 -15.37 1.93
CA THR A 12 3.27 -16.66 1.75
C THR A 12 4.33 -16.88 2.83
N GLY A 13 4.28 -18.05 3.49
CA GLY A 13 5.27 -18.48 4.48
C GLY A 13 6.19 -19.58 3.94
N VAL A 14 7.51 -19.35 3.95
CA VAL A 14 8.52 -20.33 3.50
C VAL A 14 9.67 -20.40 4.49
N ASN A 15 9.97 -21.59 4.98
CA ASN A 15 11.10 -21.84 5.90
C ASN A 15 11.12 -20.93 7.15
N GLY A 16 9.95 -20.53 7.65
CA GLY A 16 9.81 -19.68 8.85
C GLY A 16 9.95 -18.18 8.56
N TYR A 17 9.90 -17.77 7.31
CA TYR A 17 9.83 -16.38 6.88
C TYR A 17 8.56 -16.12 6.07
N TYR A 18 8.08 -14.88 6.13
CA TYR A 18 6.89 -14.43 5.41
C TYR A 18 7.25 -13.41 4.33
N ALA A 19 6.46 -13.39 3.28
CA ALA A 19 6.43 -12.33 2.27
C ALA A 19 4.98 -12.08 1.88
N ASP A 20 4.66 -10.83 1.60
CA ASP A 20 3.31 -10.37 1.28
C ASP A 20 3.27 -9.62 -0.04
N ALA A 21 2.18 -9.74 -0.76
CA ALA A 21 1.96 -9.03 -2.01
C ALA A 21 0.50 -8.95 -2.38
N SER A 22 0.07 -7.81 -2.86
CA SER A 22 -1.25 -7.69 -3.46
C SER A 22 -1.23 -7.10 -4.86
N ARG A 23 -2.23 -7.49 -5.67
CA ARG A 23 -2.40 -7.04 -7.04
C ARG A 23 -3.86 -6.79 -7.36
N MET A 24 -4.07 -5.75 -8.18
CA MET A 24 -5.37 -5.48 -8.77
C MET A 24 -5.55 -6.23 -10.09
N PHE A 25 -6.73 -6.77 -10.27
CA PHE A 25 -7.20 -7.38 -11.52
C PHE A 25 -8.43 -6.65 -12.02
N MET A 26 -8.52 -6.46 -13.32
CA MET A 26 -9.65 -5.85 -13.99
C MET A 26 -10.38 -6.92 -14.81
N LEU A 27 -11.68 -7.11 -14.55
CA LEU A 27 -12.47 -8.17 -15.15
C LEU A 27 -13.36 -7.65 -16.29
N GLY A 28 -13.06 -8.06 -17.51
CA GLY A 28 -13.87 -7.70 -18.69
C GLY A 28 -13.84 -6.20 -19.02
N ASN A 29 -15.02 -5.58 -19.17
CA ASN A 29 -15.17 -4.18 -19.61
C ASN A 29 -15.20 -3.20 -18.43
N VAL A 30 -14.06 -2.99 -17.78
CA VAL A 30 -13.93 -2.07 -16.65
C VAL A 30 -14.01 -0.62 -17.10
N SER A 31 -14.75 0.22 -16.36
CA SER A 31 -14.91 1.64 -16.65
C SER A 31 -13.56 2.39 -16.64
N GLU A 32 -13.42 3.44 -17.45
CA GLU A 32 -12.20 4.26 -17.49
C GLU A 32 -11.84 4.85 -16.12
N GLU A 33 -12.84 5.18 -15.32
CA GLU A 33 -12.69 5.70 -13.98
C GLU A 33 -12.06 4.65 -13.02
N ALA A 34 -12.52 3.40 -13.07
CA ALA A 34 -11.97 2.32 -12.28
C ALA A 34 -10.56 1.92 -12.76
N GLN A 35 -10.32 1.88 -14.08
CA GLN A 35 -8.99 1.66 -14.65
C GLN A 35 -8.00 2.73 -14.19
N ARG A 36 -8.43 4.01 -14.18
CA ARG A 36 -7.61 5.12 -13.71
C ARG A 36 -7.27 4.98 -12.23
N LEU A 37 -8.24 4.60 -11.37
CA LEU A 37 -8.00 4.35 -9.96
C LEU A 37 -6.93 3.26 -9.76
N VAL A 38 -7.09 2.10 -10.40
CA VAL A 38 -6.12 0.98 -10.34
C VAL A 38 -4.72 1.42 -10.75
N LYS A 39 -4.63 2.19 -11.86
CA LYS A 39 -3.36 2.71 -12.36
C LYS A 39 -2.70 3.67 -11.38
N VAL A 40 -3.45 4.67 -10.88
CA VAL A 40 -2.90 5.67 -9.94
C VAL A 40 -2.51 5.03 -8.61
N THR A 41 -3.24 4.02 -8.14
CA THR A 41 -2.86 3.26 -6.94
C THR A 41 -1.51 2.56 -7.13
N LYS A 42 -1.28 1.96 -8.30
CA LYS A 42 0.04 1.38 -8.64
C LYS A 42 1.14 2.44 -8.67
N GLU A 43 0.85 3.59 -9.27
CA GLU A 43 1.78 4.72 -9.29
C GLU A 43 2.08 5.23 -7.87
N CYS A 44 1.10 5.24 -6.96
CA CYS A 44 1.33 5.56 -5.54
C CYS A 44 2.33 4.62 -4.88
N LEU A 45 2.21 3.31 -5.11
CA LEU A 45 3.20 2.33 -4.65
C LEU A 45 4.59 2.62 -5.23
N GLU A 46 4.69 2.89 -6.53
CA GLU A 46 5.95 3.19 -7.21
C GLU A 46 6.59 4.50 -6.71
N GLU A 47 5.81 5.54 -6.42
CA GLU A 47 6.30 6.79 -5.82
C GLU A 47 6.78 6.55 -4.38
N GLY A 48 6.08 5.73 -3.60
CA GLY A 48 6.53 5.29 -2.28
C GLY A 48 7.89 4.59 -2.33
N MET A 49 8.07 3.66 -3.27
CA MET A 49 9.35 2.96 -3.47
C MET A 49 10.48 3.92 -3.87
N LYS A 50 10.22 4.89 -4.76
CA LYS A 50 11.22 5.90 -5.17
C LYS A 50 11.64 6.84 -4.04
N ALA A 51 10.79 7.01 -3.02
CA ALA A 51 11.11 7.81 -1.84
C ALA A 51 12.10 7.12 -0.89
N VAL A 52 12.31 5.81 -1.04
CA VAL A 52 13.29 5.07 -0.23
C VAL A 52 14.70 5.39 -0.67
N LYS A 53 15.40 6.16 0.15
CA LYS A 53 16.82 6.50 -0.01
C LYS A 53 17.54 6.08 1.27
N PRO A 54 18.28 4.95 1.23
CA PRO A 54 18.95 4.42 2.42
C PRO A 54 19.87 5.46 3.05
N TRP A 55 19.86 5.54 4.38
CA TRP A 55 20.61 6.51 5.21
C TRP A 55 20.16 7.98 5.09
N GLU A 56 19.23 8.31 4.19
CA GLU A 56 18.78 9.69 3.94
C GLU A 56 17.28 9.88 4.28
N SER A 57 16.43 8.95 3.84
CA SER A 57 14.97 9.03 4.03
C SER A 57 14.51 8.30 5.28
N THR A 58 13.31 8.64 5.71
CA THR A 58 12.58 7.98 6.80
C THR A 58 11.32 7.29 6.25
N ILE A 59 10.69 6.46 7.04
CA ILE A 59 9.39 5.85 6.69
C ILE A 59 8.34 6.92 6.35
N ALA A 60 8.38 8.10 6.99
CA ALA A 60 7.47 9.22 6.68
C ALA A 60 7.60 9.74 5.24
N ASP A 61 8.79 9.66 4.65
CA ASP A 61 8.99 10.12 3.27
C ASP A 61 8.24 9.26 2.26
N ILE A 62 8.09 7.96 2.55
CA ILE A 62 7.27 7.02 1.77
C ILE A 62 5.81 7.49 1.76
N GLY A 63 5.22 7.67 2.94
CA GLY A 63 3.82 8.10 3.07
C GLY A 63 3.57 9.47 2.45
N THR A 64 4.51 10.41 2.62
CA THR A 64 4.43 11.75 2.03
C THR A 64 4.42 11.70 0.50
N ALA A 65 5.23 10.85 -0.12
CA ALA A 65 5.26 10.67 -1.57
C ALA A 65 3.96 10.08 -2.10
N ILE A 66 3.44 9.04 -1.43
CA ILE A 66 2.18 8.37 -1.76
C ILE A 66 1.01 9.36 -1.68
N GLU A 67 0.85 10.03 -0.53
CA GLU A 67 -0.25 10.96 -0.28
C GLU A 67 -0.25 12.11 -1.30
N LYS A 68 0.92 12.68 -1.57
CA LYS A 68 1.08 13.74 -2.56
C LYS A 68 0.63 13.28 -3.95
N HIS A 69 1.00 12.08 -4.38
CA HIS A 69 0.63 11.55 -5.69
C HIS A 69 -0.88 11.26 -5.76
N ALA A 70 -1.46 10.63 -4.74
CA ALA A 70 -2.90 10.38 -4.65
C ALA A 70 -3.71 11.67 -4.73
N HIS A 71 -3.38 12.67 -3.91
CA HIS A 71 -4.06 13.97 -3.89
C HIS A 71 -3.93 14.74 -5.21
N ALA A 72 -2.75 14.71 -5.85
CA ALA A 72 -2.55 15.33 -7.16
C ALA A 72 -3.44 14.72 -8.25
N ASN A 73 -3.87 13.49 -8.07
CA ASN A 73 -4.78 12.77 -8.97
C ASN A 73 -6.26 12.84 -8.55
N GLY A 74 -6.59 13.54 -7.45
CA GLY A 74 -7.95 13.72 -6.95
C GLY A 74 -8.48 12.53 -6.14
N TYR A 75 -7.59 11.69 -5.62
CA TYR A 75 -7.90 10.53 -4.77
C TYR A 75 -7.48 10.79 -3.32
N SER A 76 -7.91 9.94 -2.40
CA SER A 76 -7.53 10.00 -0.99
C SER A 76 -6.88 8.70 -0.52
N VAL A 77 -6.06 8.80 0.53
CA VAL A 77 -5.35 7.67 1.13
C VAL A 77 -6.08 7.23 2.39
N VAL A 78 -6.30 5.92 2.55
CA VAL A 78 -6.80 5.33 3.79
C VAL A 78 -5.71 5.43 4.87
N GLU A 79 -6.07 5.91 6.06
CA GLU A 79 -5.12 6.14 7.16
C GLU A 79 -5.21 5.07 8.26
N GLU A 80 -6.28 4.27 8.27
CA GLU A 80 -6.57 3.26 9.30
C GLU A 80 -5.72 2.00 9.15
N PHE A 81 -5.11 1.80 7.99
CA PHE A 81 -4.21 0.68 7.68
C PHE A 81 -2.86 1.21 7.20
N CYS A 82 -1.84 0.38 7.35
CA CYS A 82 -0.48 0.71 6.97
C CYS A 82 0.30 -0.54 6.55
N GLY A 83 1.39 -0.36 5.85
CA GLY A 83 2.39 -1.38 5.66
C GLY A 83 3.19 -1.65 6.93
N HIS A 84 4.01 -2.66 6.91
CA HIS A 84 4.67 -3.17 8.10
C HIS A 84 6.02 -3.83 7.77
N GLY A 85 6.90 -3.91 8.76
CA GLY A 85 8.02 -4.82 8.71
C GLY A 85 7.53 -6.25 8.56
N ILE A 86 8.29 -7.10 7.90
CA ILE A 86 7.95 -8.49 7.64
C ILE A 86 9.23 -9.35 7.63
N GLY A 87 9.14 -10.56 8.18
CA GLY A 87 10.27 -11.45 8.25
C GLY A 87 9.91 -12.76 8.93
N LYS A 88 10.27 -12.96 10.20
CA LYS A 88 9.91 -14.14 10.97
C LYS A 88 8.48 -14.10 11.51
N ALA A 89 7.92 -12.90 11.66
CA ALA A 89 6.48 -12.72 11.84
C ALA A 89 5.91 -12.06 10.57
N MET A 90 4.59 -12.21 10.36
CA MET A 90 3.89 -11.59 9.26
C MET A 90 3.88 -10.06 9.43
N HIS A 91 3.67 -9.59 10.66
CA HIS A 91 3.71 -8.17 11.00
C HIS A 91 4.83 -7.92 12.03
N GLU A 92 5.77 -7.08 11.66
CA GLU A 92 6.90 -6.61 12.47
C GLU A 92 7.01 -5.08 12.39
N ASP A 93 7.80 -4.47 13.26
CA ASP A 93 8.22 -3.08 13.11
C ASP A 93 9.15 -2.90 11.89
N PRO A 94 9.14 -1.72 11.24
CA PRO A 94 8.34 -0.54 11.54
C PRO A 94 6.95 -0.57 10.88
N TYR A 95 6.01 0.24 11.39
CA TYR A 95 4.80 0.61 10.65
C TYR A 95 5.16 1.53 9.48
N VAL A 96 4.61 1.24 8.29
CA VAL A 96 4.85 2.00 7.06
C VAL A 96 3.58 2.73 6.67
N TYR A 97 3.43 3.96 7.14
CA TYR A 97 2.27 4.80 6.83
C TYR A 97 2.29 5.23 5.36
N HIS A 98 1.09 5.29 4.73
CA HIS A 98 0.91 5.71 3.34
C HIS A 98 0.47 7.18 3.22
N TYR A 99 0.45 7.91 4.32
CA TYR A 99 0.16 9.33 4.45
C TYR A 99 1.27 10.02 5.26
N THR A 100 1.30 11.33 5.25
CA THR A 100 2.29 12.14 6.00
C THR A 100 2.01 12.06 7.51
N PRO A 101 2.80 11.31 8.31
CA PRO A 101 2.58 11.22 9.74
C PRO A 101 2.98 12.51 10.44
N LYS A 102 2.35 12.79 11.59
CA LYS A 102 2.63 14.00 12.41
C LYS A 102 3.95 13.91 13.17
N GLU A 103 4.42 12.70 13.43
CA GLU A 103 5.62 12.42 14.24
C GLU A 103 6.80 12.00 13.37
N LYS A 104 8.00 12.17 13.93
CA LYS A 104 9.21 11.65 13.29
C LYS A 104 9.17 10.12 13.28
N THR A 105 9.57 9.54 12.17
CA THR A 105 9.60 8.11 11.96
C THR A 105 11.02 7.57 11.83
N VAL A 106 11.13 6.26 11.65
CA VAL A 106 12.40 5.53 11.61
C VAL A 106 13.20 5.87 10.36
N LEU A 107 14.51 6.09 10.52
CA LEU A 107 15.45 6.20 9.39
C LEU A 107 15.52 4.86 8.65
N ILE A 108 15.46 4.92 7.33
CA ILE A 108 15.56 3.72 6.49
C ILE A 108 17.04 3.35 6.31
N VAL A 109 17.36 2.09 6.60
CA VAL A 109 18.73 1.58 6.48
C VAL A 109 18.75 0.26 5.70
N PRO A 110 19.87 -0.07 5.02
CA PRO A 110 20.02 -1.35 4.31
C PRO A 110 19.78 -2.55 5.22
N GLY A 111 19.17 -3.59 4.66
CA GLY A 111 18.77 -4.80 5.37
C GLY A 111 17.37 -4.77 5.99
N MET A 112 16.70 -3.62 6.02
CA MET A 112 15.29 -3.55 6.38
C MET A 112 14.44 -4.28 5.34
N VAL A 113 13.42 -5.01 5.82
CA VAL A 113 12.40 -5.65 4.99
C VAL A 113 11.04 -5.19 5.46
N PHE A 114 10.24 -4.62 4.58
CA PHE A 114 8.90 -4.12 4.89
C PHE A 114 7.99 -4.11 3.67
N THR A 115 6.69 -3.98 3.90
CA THR A 115 5.69 -3.80 2.85
C THR A 115 5.43 -2.33 2.58
N ILE A 116 5.09 -2.01 1.33
CA ILE A 116 4.41 -0.77 0.94
C ILE A 116 3.14 -1.21 0.22
N GLU A 117 1.97 -0.80 0.73
CA GLU A 117 0.67 -1.34 0.35
C GLU A 117 -0.45 -0.29 0.35
N PRO A 118 -0.32 0.82 -0.35
CA PRO A 118 -1.27 1.92 -0.26
C PRO A 118 -2.68 1.52 -0.69
N MET A 119 -3.66 1.81 0.16
CA MET A 119 -5.09 1.75 -0.14
C MET A 119 -5.56 3.13 -0.57
N ILE A 120 -6.01 3.25 -1.80
CA ILE A 120 -6.40 4.51 -2.43
C ILE A 120 -7.90 4.50 -2.72
N ASN A 121 -8.62 5.48 -2.17
CA ASN A 121 -10.04 5.65 -2.36
C ASN A 121 -10.35 6.70 -3.43
N GLN A 122 -11.34 6.42 -4.26
CA GLN A 122 -11.86 7.33 -5.28
C GLN A 122 -12.52 8.58 -4.69
N GLY A 123 -13.03 8.49 -3.48
CA GLY A 123 -13.74 9.56 -2.79
C GLY A 123 -13.11 9.94 -1.46
N THR A 124 -13.89 9.87 -0.38
CA THR A 124 -13.38 10.14 0.97
C THR A 124 -12.39 9.08 1.43
N ARG A 125 -11.45 9.47 2.29
CA ARG A 125 -10.51 8.51 2.92
C ARG A 125 -11.15 7.61 3.97
N HIS A 126 -12.34 7.98 4.45
CA HIS A 126 -13.00 7.31 5.58
C HIS A 126 -13.57 5.96 5.20
N ILE A 127 -13.45 5.02 6.12
CA ILE A 127 -13.88 3.63 6.01
C ILE A 127 -14.60 3.19 7.29
N HIS A 128 -15.37 2.11 7.19
CA HIS A 128 -15.99 1.46 8.34
C HIS A 128 -15.99 -0.06 8.19
N LEU A 129 -16.07 -0.75 9.32
CA LEU A 129 -16.28 -2.19 9.35
C LEU A 129 -17.75 -2.53 9.07
N GLY A 130 -17.98 -3.57 8.28
CA GLY A 130 -19.32 -4.09 8.03
C GLY A 130 -20.00 -4.57 9.30
N THR A 131 -21.32 -4.44 9.35
CA THR A 131 -22.14 -4.86 10.50
C THR A 131 -22.49 -6.35 10.50
N ASP A 132 -22.25 -7.03 9.39
CA ASP A 132 -22.55 -8.45 9.16
C ASP A 132 -21.40 -9.38 9.58
N ASN A 133 -20.20 -8.84 9.66
CA ASN A 133 -19.03 -9.51 10.17
C ASN A 133 -18.04 -8.45 10.66
N ASP A 134 -17.10 -8.81 11.54
CA ASP A 134 -16.09 -7.89 12.09
C ASP A 134 -14.83 -7.82 11.21
N TRP A 135 -14.96 -8.07 9.91
CA TRP A 135 -13.82 -8.20 8.99
C TRP A 135 -13.91 -7.30 7.75
N THR A 136 -15.07 -7.32 7.09
CA THR A 136 -15.24 -6.58 5.82
C THR A 136 -15.18 -5.08 6.04
N VAL A 137 -14.38 -4.40 5.23
CA VAL A 137 -14.21 -2.94 5.26
C VAL A 137 -14.88 -2.31 4.05
N TYR A 138 -15.63 -1.24 4.28
CA TYR A 138 -16.32 -0.47 3.25
C TYR A 138 -15.85 0.98 3.26
N THR A 139 -15.82 1.61 2.09
CA THR A 139 -15.66 3.07 1.98
C THR A 139 -16.96 3.75 2.45
N ASP A 140 -16.85 4.83 3.22
CA ASP A 140 -18.05 5.51 3.79
C ASP A 140 -18.97 6.11 2.73
N ASP A 141 -18.44 6.46 1.58
CA ASP A 141 -19.18 7.03 0.47
C ASP A 141 -19.58 6.03 -0.62
N GLY A 142 -19.27 4.74 -0.42
CA GLY A 142 -19.60 3.66 -1.35
C GLY A 142 -18.86 3.72 -2.69
N LYS A 143 -17.83 4.55 -2.80
CA LYS A 143 -17.00 4.63 -4.01
C LYS A 143 -15.91 3.56 -4.02
N LEU A 144 -15.27 3.40 -5.17
CA LEU A 144 -14.25 2.39 -5.36
C LEU A 144 -12.98 2.66 -4.52
N SER A 145 -12.34 1.57 -4.12
CA SER A 145 -11.01 1.55 -3.52
C SER A 145 -10.12 0.58 -4.29
N ALA A 146 -8.82 0.82 -4.29
CA ALA A 146 -7.83 -0.08 -4.88
C ALA A 146 -6.59 -0.14 -4.00
N GLN A 147 -5.86 -1.28 -4.06
CA GLN A 147 -4.61 -1.51 -3.33
C GLN A 147 -3.61 -2.22 -4.24
N TRP A 148 -2.35 -1.86 -4.10
CA TRP A 148 -1.21 -2.61 -4.62
C TRP A 148 -0.17 -2.78 -3.53
N GLU A 149 0.54 -3.90 -3.53
CA GLU A 149 1.52 -4.17 -2.50
C GLU A 149 2.76 -4.87 -3.04
N HIS A 150 3.89 -4.52 -2.43
CA HIS A 150 5.13 -5.27 -2.53
C HIS A 150 5.83 -5.39 -1.18
N THR A 151 6.40 -6.57 -0.91
CA THR A 151 7.47 -6.72 0.07
C THR A 151 8.79 -6.28 -0.54
N LEU A 152 9.51 -5.43 0.16
CA LEU A 152 10.73 -4.77 -0.29
C LEU A 152 11.89 -5.08 0.64
N LEU A 153 13.06 -5.34 0.06
CA LEU A 153 14.35 -5.33 0.75
C LEU A 153 15.05 -3.99 0.48
N VAL A 154 15.44 -3.29 1.52
CA VAL A 154 16.30 -2.11 1.38
C VAL A 154 17.73 -2.56 1.11
N THR A 155 18.29 -2.10 0.00
CA THR A 155 19.69 -2.31 -0.41
C THR A 155 20.54 -1.08 -0.07
N GLU A 156 21.83 -1.06 -0.42
CA GLU A 156 22.68 0.14 -0.25
C GLU A 156 22.24 1.30 -1.15
N ASP A 157 21.64 0.99 -2.31
CA ASP A 157 21.34 1.98 -3.35
C ASP A 157 19.82 2.26 -3.54
N GLY A 158 18.93 1.61 -2.75
CA GLY A 158 17.49 1.75 -2.88
C GLY A 158 16.71 0.54 -2.38
N VAL A 159 15.77 0.04 -3.19
CA VAL A 159 14.95 -1.14 -2.82
C VAL A 159 14.97 -2.22 -3.90
N GLU A 160 14.88 -3.46 -3.46
CA GLU A 160 14.62 -4.63 -4.28
C GLU A 160 13.22 -5.19 -3.94
N ILE A 161 12.40 -5.47 -4.96
CA ILE A 161 11.11 -6.15 -4.79
C ILE A 161 11.37 -7.65 -4.63
N ILE A 162 11.05 -8.23 -3.48
CA ILE A 162 11.22 -9.65 -3.20
C ILE A 162 9.94 -10.47 -3.32
N SER A 163 8.77 -9.83 -3.32
CA SER A 163 7.47 -10.46 -3.63
C SER A 163 7.03 -10.13 -5.07
N LYS A 164 7.42 -10.94 -6.04
CA LYS A 164 7.06 -10.71 -7.45
C LYS A 164 5.96 -11.64 -7.93
#